data_3c15f4e5534becec7d8058b936e43529
#
_entry.id   3c15f4e5534becec7d8058b936e43529
#
_cell.length_a   1.000
_cell.length_b   1.000
_cell.length_c   1.000
_cell.angle_alpha   90.00
_cell.angle_beta   90.00
_cell.angle_gamma   90.00
#
_symmetry.space_group_name_H-M   'P 1'
#
loop_
_entity.id
_entity.type
_entity.pdbx_description
1 polymer ?
#
loop_
_entity_poly.entity_id
_entity_poly.type
_entity_poly.pdbx_seq_one_letter_code
_entity_poly.pdbx_strand_id
1 'polypeptide(L)'
;MKIYNTATLSNGLRIIHQSSDSNVVYCGYELNVGTRNEETGQEGMAHFCEHVTFKGTKRRRSWHVSNALESVGGDLNAFTNKEDTVYYAAILKEHTPRAIDLLTDIVFHSVYPQHEIDKEVEVICDEIESYNDSPAELIYDEFENILFAGHPLGHNILGTAERVRSFQTADAQRFTQAYYRPENGVFFIYGDVDFKRVVRLLERATSDFMSAKPIIAPALNQPLSPNKADFIEKNHGTHQAHVMIGNRGYDIHDKRRMGLYLLNNILGGPGMNARLNLSLRERHGLVYTVDSSMVSYGDTGVWATYFGCDPKDVGKCLRLVRKEFDRVIQQPLSEAQLRAAKKQIKGQIGVACDNRENFALDFGKSFLHYGWERDITSLFRHIDEITAESLQQVAAEIMSEDRLTTLVIV
;
A
#
# COMPACT_ATOMS: atom_id res chain seq x y z
N MET A 1 29.20 5.28 -3.44
CA MET A 1 28.96 6.14 -2.27
C MET A 1 27.62 5.67 -1.68
N LYS A 2 27.51 5.34 -0.38
CA LYS A 2 26.21 4.97 0.19
C LYS A 2 25.31 6.21 0.13
N ILE A 3 24.18 6.10 -0.55
CA ILE A 3 23.19 7.18 -0.69
C ILE A 3 22.38 7.31 0.61
N TYR A 4 22.28 6.22 1.39
CA TYR A 4 21.49 6.13 2.61
C TYR A 4 22.36 6.00 3.85
N ASN A 5 21.88 6.60 4.96
CA ASN A 5 22.38 6.35 6.30
C ASN A 5 21.39 5.43 7.02
N THR A 6 21.88 4.40 7.69
CA THR A 6 21.05 3.48 8.46
C THR A 6 21.61 3.29 9.87
N ALA A 7 20.73 3.05 10.83
CA ALA A 7 21.07 2.70 12.21
C ALA A 7 19.99 1.76 12.76
N THR A 8 20.38 0.97 13.78
CA THR A 8 19.43 0.19 14.59
C THR A 8 19.69 0.51 16.05
N LEU A 9 18.66 0.92 16.78
CA LEU A 9 18.74 1.23 18.20
C LEU A 9 18.75 -0.05 19.06
N SER A 10 19.13 0.08 20.33
CA SER A 10 19.14 -1.05 21.27
C SER A 10 17.77 -1.66 21.51
N ASN A 11 16.69 -0.89 21.33
CA ASN A 11 15.30 -1.34 21.41
C ASN A 11 14.78 -1.96 20.11
N GLY A 12 15.63 -2.12 19.08
CA GLY A 12 15.30 -2.75 17.82
C GLY A 12 14.74 -1.80 16.74
N LEU A 13 14.49 -0.53 17.04
CA LEU A 13 14.04 0.43 16.04
C LEU A 13 15.10 0.60 14.95
N ARG A 14 14.72 0.34 13.72
CA ARG A 14 15.54 0.56 12.52
C ARG A 14 15.29 1.96 11.99
N ILE A 15 16.34 2.65 11.58
CA ILE A 15 16.27 4.02 11.09
C ILE A 15 16.91 4.06 9.71
N ILE A 16 16.25 4.72 8.76
CA ILE A 16 16.80 4.98 7.43
C ILE A 16 16.67 6.46 7.07
N HIS A 17 17.74 7.03 6.54
CA HIS A 17 17.80 8.42 6.12
C HIS A 17 18.39 8.55 4.73
N GLN A 18 17.75 9.36 3.90
CA GLN A 18 18.32 9.89 2.68
C GLN A 18 18.34 11.42 2.73
N SER A 19 19.50 12.00 2.43
CA SER A 19 19.65 13.45 2.33
C SER A 19 18.96 14.00 1.07
N SER A 20 18.40 15.18 1.18
CA SER A 20 17.78 15.95 0.11
C SER A 20 18.26 17.40 0.20
N ASP A 21 18.17 18.14 -0.89
CA ASP A 21 18.45 19.57 -0.97
C ASP A 21 17.26 20.46 -0.56
N SER A 22 16.13 19.84 -0.21
CA SER A 22 14.90 20.54 0.18
C SER A 22 14.97 21.06 1.61
N ASN A 23 14.31 22.20 1.85
CA ASN A 23 14.00 22.67 3.19
C ASN A 23 12.86 21.90 3.88
N VAL A 24 12.07 21.13 3.11
CA VAL A 24 11.04 20.25 3.64
C VAL A 24 11.63 18.88 3.94
N VAL A 25 11.29 18.35 5.09
CA VAL A 25 11.62 17.02 5.57
C VAL A 25 10.35 16.19 5.63
N TYR A 26 10.41 14.99 5.07
CA TYR A 26 9.38 13.95 5.23
C TYR A 26 9.93 12.91 6.19
N CYS A 27 9.22 12.63 7.26
CA CYS A 27 9.66 11.63 8.24
C CYS A 27 8.46 10.94 8.88
N GLY A 28 8.66 9.70 9.31
CA GLY A 28 7.58 8.94 9.92
C GLY A 28 8.00 7.57 10.43
N TYR A 29 7.05 6.93 11.08
CA TYR A 29 7.09 5.52 11.45
C TYR A 29 6.30 4.71 10.43
N GLU A 30 6.86 3.62 9.99
CA GLU A 30 6.19 2.58 9.24
C GLU A 30 6.27 1.29 10.04
N LEU A 31 5.10 0.81 10.46
CA LEU A 31 4.94 -0.34 11.33
C LEU A 31 4.59 -1.57 10.52
N ASN A 32 5.22 -2.70 10.81
CA ASN A 32 4.93 -3.98 10.18
C ASN A 32 3.65 -4.59 10.78
N VAL A 33 2.54 -3.91 10.59
CA VAL A 33 1.21 -4.30 11.04
C VAL A 33 0.15 -3.61 10.17
N GLY A 34 -0.80 -4.36 9.70
CA GLY A 34 -1.96 -3.88 8.96
C GLY A 34 -3.15 -4.78 9.23
N THR A 35 -4.16 -4.73 8.36
CA THR A 35 -5.37 -5.52 8.57
C THR A 35 -5.11 -7.02 8.52
N ARG A 36 -4.09 -7.49 7.84
CA ARG A 36 -3.67 -8.90 7.85
C ARG A 36 -3.37 -9.45 9.26
N ASN A 37 -3.04 -8.57 10.21
CA ASN A 37 -2.69 -8.93 11.58
C ASN A 37 -3.92 -9.02 12.51
N GLU A 38 -5.10 -8.70 12.00
CA GLU A 38 -6.34 -8.71 12.76
C GLU A 38 -6.77 -10.14 13.08
N GLU A 39 -7.29 -10.34 14.29
CA GLU A 39 -7.92 -11.59 14.67
C GLU A 39 -9.33 -11.69 14.06
N THR A 40 -9.80 -12.91 13.81
CA THR A 40 -11.17 -13.13 13.36
C THR A 40 -12.17 -12.47 14.32
N GLY A 41 -13.03 -11.62 13.77
CA GLY A 41 -14.00 -10.83 14.53
C GLY A 41 -13.50 -9.46 14.98
N GLN A 42 -12.29 -9.07 14.57
CA GLN A 42 -11.70 -7.73 14.79
C GLN A 42 -11.37 -7.02 13.47
N GLU A 43 -12.05 -7.38 12.40
CA GLU A 43 -11.85 -6.77 11.09
C GLU A 43 -12.12 -5.25 11.16
N GLY A 44 -11.14 -4.44 10.71
CA GLY A 44 -11.13 -2.98 10.81
C GLY A 44 -10.35 -2.42 12.01
N MET A 45 -9.76 -3.27 12.87
CA MET A 45 -9.04 -2.84 14.07
C MET A 45 -7.78 -2.02 13.75
N ALA A 46 -7.06 -2.38 12.71
CA ALA A 46 -5.83 -1.67 12.32
C ALA A 46 -6.15 -0.24 11.88
N HIS A 47 -7.16 -0.05 11.02
CA HIS A 47 -7.64 1.25 10.59
C HIS A 47 -8.25 2.06 11.74
N PHE A 48 -9.06 1.41 12.59
CA PHE A 48 -9.58 2.03 13.80
C PHE A 48 -8.45 2.56 14.71
N CYS A 49 -7.39 1.76 14.95
CA CYS A 49 -6.24 2.18 15.73
C CYS A 49 -5.50 3.36 15.08
N GLU A 50 -5.44 3.42 13.76
CA GLU A 50 -4.88 4.59 13.05
C GLU A 50 -5.61 5.86 13.46
N HIS A 51 -6.94 5.92 13.31
CA HIS A 51 -7.77 7.06 13.67
C HIS A 51 -7.62 7.48 15.13
N VAL A 52 -7.76 6.52 16.04
CA VAL A 52 -7.76 6.85 17.48
C VAL A 52 -6.37 7.13 18.05
N THR A 53 -5.30 6.86 17.30
CA THR A 53 -3.92 7.22 17.66
C THR A 53 -3.74 8.74 17.77
N PHE A 54 -4.49 9.54 17.02
CA PHE A 54 -4.46 11.00 17.08
C PHE A 54 -5.29 11.60 18.23
N LYS A 55 -6.03 10.80 18.98
CA LYS A 55 -7.03 11.27 19.96
C LYS A 55 -6.47 11.51 21.35
N GLY A 56 -5.19 11.30 21.57
CA GLY A 56 -4.48 11.69 22.77
C GLY A 56 -3.49 10.69 23.30
N THR A 57 -2.47 11.23 23.94
CA THR A 57 -1.39 10.48 24.58
C THR A 57 -1.38 10.78 26.09
N LYS A 58 -0.46 10.15 26.83
CA LYS A 58 -0.21 10.51 28.25
C LYS A 58 0.19 11.98 28.41
N ARG A 59 0.78 12.60 27.39
CA ARG A 59 1.34 13.98 27.44
C ARG A 59 0.48 15.00 26.72
N ARG A 60 -0.32 14.57 25.71
CA ARG A 60 -1.06 15.45 24.81
C ARG A 60 -2.52 15.06 24.71
N ARG A 61 -3.42 16.05 24.75
CA ARG A 61 -4.82 15.86 24.36
C ARG A 61 -4.92 15.92 22.84
N SER A 62 -6.02 15.44 22.27
CA SER A 62 -6.30 15.43 20.82
C SER A 62 -5.97 16.76 20.14
N TRP A 63 -6.49 17.89 20.66
CA TRP A 63 -6.17 19.21 20.10
C TRP A 63 -4.68 19.55 20.05
N HIS A 64 -3.91 19.13 21.06
CA HIS A 64 -2.46 19.38 21.09
C HIS A 64 -1.73 18.52 20.06
N VAL A 65 -2.25 17.33 19.74
CA VAL A 65 -1.71 16.47 18.69
C VAL A 65 -1.89 17.15 17.35
N SER A 66 -3.13 17.49 16.97
CA SER A 66 -3.44 18.14 15.69
C SER A 66 -2.67 19.45 15.51
N ASN A 67 -2.70 20.34 16.51
CA ASN A 67 -2.05 21.64 16.41
C ASN A 67 -0.52 21.59 16.49
N ALA A 68 0.07 20.45 16.86
CA ALA A 68 1.52 20.38 17.12
C ALA A 68 2.37 20.70 15.88
N LEU A 69 1.98 20.24 14.70
CA LEU A 69 2.69 20.54 13.44
C LEU A 69 2.00 21.64 12.65
N GLU A 70 0.68 21.69 12.63
CA GLU A 70 -0.09 22.71 11.91
C GLU A 70 0.29 24.14 12.34
N SER A 71 0.54 24.37 13.65
CA SER A 71 0.96 25.69 14.15
C SER A 71 2.29 26.20 13.60
N VAL A 72 3.06 25.36 12.93
CA VAL A 72 4.32 25.70 12.24
C VAL A 72 4.29 25.38 10.75
N GLY A 73 3.08 25.14 10.21
CA GLY A 73 2.86 24.88 8.77
C GLY A 73 3.31 23.49 8.31
N GLY A 74 3.34 22.52 9.23
CA GLY A 74 3.62 21.13 8.90
C GLY A 74 2.35 20.29 8.78
N ASP A 75 2.40 19.24 7.97
CA ASP A 75 1.32 18.27 7.80
C ASP A 75 1.59 17.00 8.62
N LEU A 76 0.55 16.42 9.15
CA LEU A 76 0.56 15.15 9.88
C LEU A 76 -0.48 14.22 9.27
N ASN A 77 -0.04 13.06 8.77
CA ASN A 77 -0.89 12.10 8.07
C ASN A 77 -0.61 10.67 8.54
N ALA A 78 -1.56 9.77 8.24
CA ALA A 78 -1.41 8.34 8.41
C ALA A 78 -2.20 7.59 7.33
N PHE A 79 -1.90 6.34 7.14
CA PHE A 79 -2.71 5.39 6.37
C PHE A 79 -2.41 3.96 6.79
N THR A 80 -3.42 3.10 6.61
CA THR A 80 -3.36 1.67 6.91
C THR A 80 -3.50 0.86 5.62
N ASN A 81 -2.60 -0.10 5.45
CA ASN A 81 -2.65 -1.11 4.39
C ASN A 81 -2.91 -2.51 4.99
N LYS A 82 -2.87 -3.53 4.13
CA LYS A 82 -3.00 -4.93 4.57
C LYS A 82 -1.84 -5.39 5.47
N GLU A 83 -0.61 -4.93 5.24
CA GLU A 83 0.60 -5.40 5.95
C GLU A 83 1.38 -4.30 6.68
N ASP A 84 1.04 -3.05 6.48
CA ASP A 84 1.74 -1.90 7.10
C ASP A 84 0.77 -0.79 7.50
N THR A 85 1.13 -0.05 8.57
CA THR A 85 0.49 1.20 8.98
C THR A 85 1.56 2.28 9.11
N VAL A 86 1.29 3.44 8.53
CA VAL A 86 2.25 4.54 8.42
C VAL A 86 1.71 5.77 9.13
N TYR A 87 2.56 6.41 9.95
CA TYR A 87 2.34 7.72 10.54
C TYR A 87 3.47 8.63 10.13
N TYR A 88 3.21 9.72 9.44
CA TYR A 88 4.26 10.56 8.89
C TYR A 88 3.92 12.05 8.93
N ALA A 89 4.95 12.85 8.76
CA ALA A 89 4.86 14.29 8.72
C ALA A 89 5.69 14.87 7.56
N ALA A 90 5.18 15.95 6.99
CA ALA A 90 5.92 16.85 6.12
C ALA A 90 6.13 18.19 6.86
N ILE A 91 7.38 18.63 7.02
CA ILE A 91 7.67 19.80 7.86
C ILE A 91 8.97 20.49 7.42
N LEU A 92 9.12 21.79 7.73
CA LEU A 92 10.39 22.48 7.53
C LEU A 92 11.48 21.87 8.44
N LYS A 93 12.69 21.75 7.93
CA LYS A 93 13.82 21.06 8.59
C LYS A 93 14.15 21.54 9.98
N GLU A 94 13.92 22.81 10.27
CA GLU A 94 14.15 23.41 11.60
C GLU A 94 13.21 22.83 12.67
N HIS A 95 12.04 22.34 12.26
CA HIS A 95 11.02 21.75 13.14
C HIS A 95 11.10 20.21 13.21
N THR A 96 12.08 19.56 12.57
CA THR A 96 12.27 18.11 12.61
C THR A 96 12.26 17.52 14.04
N PRO A 97 12.88 18.14 15.07
CA PRO A 97 12.81 17.62 16.44
C PRO A 97 11.37 17.57 16.99
N ARG A 98 10.51 18.53 16.60
CA ARG A 98 9.10 18.57 16.98
C ARG A 98 8.32 17.45 16.32
N ALA A 99 8.55 17.17 15.03
CA ALA A 99 7.93 16.06 14.33
C ALA A 99 8.32 14.71 14.94
N ILE A 100 9.60 14.49 15.22
CA ILE A 100 10.08 13.26 15.86
C ILE A 100 9.44 13.05 17.24
N ASP A 101 9.37 14.10 18.08
CA ASP A 101 8.76 14.01 19.40
C ASP A 101 7.26 13.73 19.33
N LEU A 102 6.54 14.37 18.40
CA LEU A 102 5.11 14.13 18.20
C LEU A 102 4.84 12.72 17.68
N LEU A 103 5.48 12.35 16.58
CA LEU A 103 5.27 11.04 15.94
C LEU A 103 5.56 9.89 16.92
N THR A 104 6.66 9.99 17.67
CA THR A 104 7.00 8.98 18.69
C THR A 104 5.94 8.92 19.79
N ASP A 105 5.44 10.08 20.25
CA ASP A 105 4.44 10.16 21.31
C ASP A 105 3.10 9.56 20.87
N ILE A 106 2.63 9.88 19.67
CA ILE A 106 1.35 9.33 19.18
C ILE A 106 1.44 7.83 18.86
N VAL A 107 2.53 7.39 18.25
CA VAL A 107 2.68 5.97 17.83
C VAL A 107 2.84 5.04 19.04
N PHE A 108 3.62 5.44 20.04
CA PHE A 108 3.98 4.52 21.14
C PHE A 108 3.32 4.83 22.47
N HIS A 109 2.72 6.01 22.65
CA HIS A 109 2.20 6.45 23.95
C HIS A 109 0.74 6.91 23.93
N SER A 110 0.01 6.64 22.84
CA SER A 110 -1.43 6.89 22.78
C SER A 110 -2.18 6.09 23.85
N VAL A 111 -3.19 6.73 24.45
CA VAL A 111 -3.96 6.15 25.58
C VAL A 111 -5.40 5.78 25.20
N TYR A 112 -5.83 6.18 24.01
CA TYR A 112 -7.12 5.80 23.43
C TYR A 112 -8.30 6.15 24.36
N PRO A 113 -8.54 7.45 24.70
CA PRO A 113 -9.59 7.81 25.63
C PRO A 113 -10.97 7.43 25.10
N GLN A 114 -11.78 6.72 25.90
CA GLN A 114 -13.07 6.20 25.44
C GLN A 114 -13.99 7.30 24.88
N HIS A 115 -14.05 8.46 25.55
CA HIS A 115 -14.87 9.57 25.11
C HIS A 115 -14.46 10.19 23.75
N GLU A 116 -13.21 9.99 23.33
CA GLU A 116 -12.74 10.36 21.98
C GLU A 116 -13.04 9.23 20.98
N ILE A 117 -12.93 7.96 21.40
CA ILE A 117 -13.34 6.79 20.61
C ILE A 117 -14.81 6.91 20.25
N ASP A 118 -15.69 7.20 21.23
CA ASP A 118 -17.15 7.29 21.03
C ASP A 118 -17.54 8.33 19.95
N LYS A 119 -16.70 9.36 19.76
CA LYS A 119 -16.88 10.35 18.69
C LYS A 119 -16.32 9.87 17.36
N GLU A 120 -15.12 9.24 17.41
CA GLU A 120 -14.40 8.84 16.20
C GLU A 120 -15.05 7.65 15.50
N VAL A 121 -15.69 6.78 16.25
CA VAL A 121 -16.45 5.65 15.71
C VAL A 121 -17.49 6.11 14.67
N GLU A 122 -18.21 7.18 14.91
CA GLU A 122 -19.18 7.68 13.92
C GLU A 122 -18.48 8.28 12.68
N VAL A 123 -17.32 8.93 12.85
CA VAL A 123 -16.51 9.42 11.71
C VAL A 123 -16.03 8.24 10.83
N ILE A 124 -15.55 7.17 11.46
CA ILE A 124 -15.12 5.95 10.73
C ILE A 124 -16.33 5.28 10.06
N CYS A 125 -17.50 5.24 10.71
CA CYS A 125 -18.70 4.69 10.11
C CYS A 125 -19.17 5.51 8.89
N ASP A 126 -19.10 6.85 8.95
CA ASP A 126 -19.39 7.72 7.82
C ASP A 126 -18.41 7.49 6.65
N GLU A 127 -17.13 7.24 6.95
CA GLU A 127 -16.11 6.87 5.96
C GLU A 127 -16.43 5.52 5.30
N ILE A 128 -16.80 4.50 6.09
CA ILE A 128 -17.22 3.20 5.58
C ILE A 128 -18.43 3.35 4.64
N GLU A 129 -19.42 4.14 5.02
CA GLU A 129 -20.61 4.38 4.18
C GLU A 129 -20.22 5.10 2.88
N SER A 130 -19.39 6.15 2.97
CA SER A 130 -18.89 6.88 1.80
C SER A 130 -18.11 5.99 0.84
N TYR A 131 -17.29 5.08 1.40
CA TYR A 131 -16.52 4.11 0.61
C TYR A 131 -17.43 3.08 -0.08
N ASN A 132 -18.44 2.59 0.64
CA ASN A 132 -19.44 1.65 0.08
C ASN A 132 -20.29 2.30 -1.03
N ASP A 133 -20.50 3.61 -0.97
CA ASP A 133 -21.21 4.38 -1.99
C ASP A 133 -20.34 4.71 -3.22
N SER A 134 -19.06 4.32 -3.20
CA SER A 134 -18.12 4.49 -4.32
C SER A 134 -17.74 3.14 -4.96
N PRO A 135 -18.52 2.60 -5.89
CA PRO A 135 -18.24 1.30 -6.51
C PRO A 135 -16.88 1.21 -7.20
N ALA A 136 -16.36 2.34 -7.66
CA ALA A 136 -15.03 2.43 -8.28
C ALA A 136 -13.88 2.20 -7.28
N GLU A 137 -14.09 2.50 -6.00
CA GLU A 137 -13.14 2.26 -4.91
C GLU A 137 -13.40 0.90 -4.27
N LEU A 138 -14.66 0.62 -3.92
CA LEU A 138 -15.09 -0.62 -3.28
C LEU A 138 -14.67 -1.88 -4.05
N ILE A 139 -14.66 -1.83 -5.39
CA ILE A 139 -14.35 -2.99 -6.23
C ILE A 139 -12.94 -3.55 -5.98
N TYR A 140 -11.98 -2.72 -5.55
CA TYR A 140 -10.62 -3.18 -5.23
C TYR A 140 -10.60 -4.08 -4.01
N ASP A 141 -11.23 -3.65 -2.92
CA ASP A 141 -11.32 -4.46 -1.69
C ASP A 141 -12.16 -5.71 -1.91
N GLU A 142 -13.30 -5.59 -2.56
CA GLU A 142 -14.16 -6.74 -2.86
C GLU A 142 -13.47 -7.78 -3.74
N PHE A 143 -12.68 -7.34 -4.71
CA PHE A 143 -11.90 -8.23 -5.56
C PHE A 143 -10.82 -8.97 -4.76
N GLU A 144 -10.08 -8.27 -3.91
CA GLU A 144 -9.11 -8.90 -3.02
C GLU A 144 -9.76 -9.88 -2.04
N ASN A 145 -10.92 -9.54 -1.49
CA ASN A 145 -11.67 -10.42 -0.59
C ASN A 145 -12.09 -11.72 -1.26
N ILE A 146 -12.43 -11.68 -2.55
CA ILE A 146 -12.74 -12.86 -3.35
C ILE A 146 -11.47 -13.70 -3.57
N LEU A 147 -10.37 -13.07 -4.01
CA LEU A 147 -9.11 -13.75 -4.27
C LEU A 147 -8.52 -14.42 -3.03
N PHE A 148 -8.74 -13.82 -1.87
CA PHE A 148 -8.19 -14.25 -0.58
C PHE A 148 -9.26 -14.76 0.39
N ALA A 149 -10.39 -15.26 -0.11
CA ALA A 149 -11.45 -15.76 0.74
C ALA A 149 -10.95 -16.80 1.76
N GLY A 150 -11.23 -16.57 3.05
CA GLY A 150 -10.75 -17.40 4.15
C GLY A 150 -9.28 -17.22 4.54
N HIS A 151 -8.59 -16.27 3.93
CA HIS A 151 -7.22 -15.89 4.26
C HIS A 151 -7.20 -14.51 4.98
N PRO A 152 -6.22 -14.21 5.85
CA PRO A 152 -6.15 -12.92 6.55
C PRO A 152 -6.10 -11.67 5.66
N LEU A 153 -5.73 -11.78 4.39
CA LEU A 153 -5.82 -10.68 3.41
C LEU A 153 -7.24 -10.44 2.88
N GLY A 154 -8.19 -11.37 3.11
CA GLY A 154 -9.51 -11.40 2.46
C GLY A 154 -10.61 -10.69 3.25
N HIS A 155 -10.38 -9.48 3.74
CA HIS A 155 -11.39 -8.62 4.34
C HIS A 155 -11.08 -7.13 4.12
N ASN A 156 -12.09 -6.28 4.22
CA ASN A 156 -11.95 -4.84 3.98
C ASN A 156 -11.03 -4.18 5.02
N ILE A 157 -10.23 -3.21 4.58
CA ILE A 157 -9.34 -2.43 5.47
C ILE A 157 -10.16 -1.68 6.52
N LEU A 158 -11.26 -1.07 6.12
CA LEU A 158 -12.14 -0.31 7.01
C LEU A 158 -12.97 -1.20 7.97
N GLY A 159 -13.05 -2.50 7.72
CA GLY A 159 -13.94 -3.40 8.45
C GLY A 159 -15.42 -3.16 8.13
N THR A 160 -16.27 -3.26 9.14
CA THR A 160 -17.70 -2.96 9.04
C THR A 160 -18.15 -2.01 10.14
N ALA A 161 -19.16 -1.17 9.87
CA ALA A 161 -19.70 -0.24 10.86
C ALA A 161 -20.17 -0.95 12.17
N GLU A 162 -20.73 -2.16 12.05
CA GLU A 162 -21.12 -2.97 13.21
C GLU A 162 -19.91 -3.33 14.10
N ARG A 163 -18.81 -3.75 13.48
CA ARG A 163 -17.57 -4.10 14.20
C ARG A 163 -16.94 -2.86 14.83
N VAL A 164 -16.78 -1.79 14.06
CA VAL A 164 -16.18 -0.53 14.53
C VAL A 164 -16.93 0.02 15.74
N ARG A 165 -18.28 -0.01 15.74
CA ARG A 165 -19.11 0.41 16.88
C ARG A 165 -18.91 -0.47 18.13
N SER A 166 -18.38 -1.67 18.00
CA SER A 166 -18.12 -2.55 19.15
C SER A 166 -16.76 -2.31 19.82
N PHE A 167 -15.84 -1.59 19.18
CA PHE A 167 -14.48 -1.41 19.67
C PHE A 167 -14.39 -0.45 20.85
N GLN A 168 -13.53 -0.79 21.80
CA GLN A 168 -13.31 -0.06 23.04
C GLN A 168 -11.83 0.24 23.24
N THR A 169 -11.53 1.13 24.16
CA THR A 169 -10.14 1.47 24.58
C THR A 169 -9.28 0.20 24.79
N ALA A 170 -9.84 -0.83 25.42
CA ALA A 170 -9.11 -2.05 25.72
C ALA A 170 -8.70 -2.85 24.47
N ASP A 171 -9.50 -2.78 23.41
CA ASP A 171 -9.22 -3.47 22.14
C ASP A 171 -8.10 -2.77 21.39
N ALA A 172 -8.18 -1.42 21.28
CA ALA A 172 -7.09 -0.60 20.72
C ALA A 172 -5.77 -0.80 21.48
N GLN A 173 -5.82 -0.80 22.82
CA GLN A 173 -4.63 -1.03 23.65
C GLN A 173 -4.05 -2.43 23.46
N ARG A 174 -4.88 -3.46 23.34
CA ARG A 174 -4.41 -4.84 23.09
C ARG A 174 -3.70 -4.95 21.76
N PHE A 175 -4.30 -4.41 20.69
CA PHE A 175 -3.72 -4.43 19.35
C PHE A 175 -2.42 -3.64 19.29
N THR A 176 -2.41 -2.41 19.78
CA THR A 176 -1.23 -1.56 19.70
C THR A 176 -0.09 -2.02 20.63
N GLN A 177 -0.38 -2.57 21.81
CA GLN A 177 0.65 -3.18 22.67
C GLN A 177 1.32 -4.40 22.03
N ALA A 178 0.59 -5.14 21.19
CA ALA A 178 1.15 -6.27 20.46
C ALA A 178 2.06 -5.81 19.32
N TYR A 179 1.66 -4.80 18.57
CA TYR A 179 2.26 -4.48 17.26
C TYR A 179 2.97 -3.12 17.19
N TYR A 180 2.52 -2.09 17.94
CA TYR A 180 3.13 -0.74 17.91
C TYR A 180 4.34 -0.70 18.85
N ARG A 181 5.45 -1.22 18.35
CA ARG A 181 6.67 -1.40 19.11
C ARG A 181 7.88 -1.03 18.25
N PRO A 182 8.94 -0.43 18.84
CA PRO A 182 10.11 0.01 18.07
C PRO A 182 10.70 -1.07 17.17
N GLU A 183 10.83 -2.29 17.66
CA GLU A 183 11.40 -3.41 16.91
C GLU A 183 10.52 -3.91 15.77
N ASN A 184 9.23 -3.57 15.76
CA ASN A 184 8.26 -3.95 14.71
C ASN A 184 8.14 -2.90 13.60
N GLY A 185 8.96 -1.87 13.63
CA GLY A 185 8.88 -0.79 12.65
C GLY A 185 10.21 -0.24 12.19
N VAL A 186 10.09 0.73 11.31
CA VAL A 186 11.19 1.57 10.88
C VAL A 186 10.83 3.04 11.06
N PHE A 187 11.82 3.87 11.36
CA PHE A 187 11.71 5.31 11.23
C PHE A 187 12.41 5.74 9.96
N PHE A 188 11.68 6.29 9.01
CA PHE A 188 12.23 6.85 7.80
C PHE A 188 12.33 8.36 7.89
N ILE A 189 13.34 8.94 7.26
CA ILE A 189 13.49 10.39 7.13
C ILE A 189 14.16 10.75 5.81
N TYR A 190 13.53 11.62 5.04
CA TYR A 190 14.01 12.16 3.79
C TYR A 190 14.12 13.67 3.89
N GLY A 191 15.34 14.21 3.84
CA GLY A 191 15.56 15.64 3.96
C GLY A 191 16.98 16.02 4.35
N ASP A 192 17.24 17.35 4.40
CA ASP A 192 18.51 17.94 4.83
C ASP A 192 18.60 18.00 6.36
N VAL A 193 19.02 16.89 6.97
CA VAL A 193 19.15 16.76 8.42
C VAL A 193 20.46 16.08 8.84
N ASP A 194 20.96 16.40 10.03
CA ASP A 194 22.06 15.65 10.64
C ASP A 194 21.57 14.31 11.17
N PHE A 195 21.92 13.23 10.48
CA PHE A 195 21.53 11.87 10.83
C PHE A 195 21.91 11.47 12.25
N LYS A 196 23.09 11.86 12.74
CA LYS A 196 23.50 11.56 14.12
C LYS A 196 22.62 12.26 15.15
N ARG A 197 22.13 13.45 14.82
CA ARG A 197 21.17 14.17 15.67
C ARG A 197 19.80 13.47 15.66
N VAL A 198 19.35 13.01 14.51
CA VAL A 198 18.09 12.24 14.38
C VAL A 198 18.15 10.97 15.24
N VAL A 199 19.24 10.19 15.14
CA VAL A 199 19.44 8.97 15.95
C VAL A 199 19.33 9.29 17.44
N ARG A 200 20.04 10.33 17.94
CA ARG A 200 19.99 10.73 19.35
C ARG A 200 18.59 11.20 19.81
N LEU A 201 17.84 11.84 18.93
CA LEU A 201 16.45 12.26 19.24
C LEU A 201 15.56 11.03 19.39
N LEU A 202 15.66 10.06 18.50
CA LEU A 202 14.89 8.81 18.55
C LEU A 202 15.29 7.94 19.75
N GLU A 203 16.59 7.81 20.05
CA GLU A 203 17.08 7.13 21.27
C GLU A 203 16.45 7.72 22.54
N ARG A 204 16.39 9.05 22.63
CA ARG A 204 15.77 9.72 23.77
C ARG A 204 14.25 9.54 23.79
N ALA A 205 13.61 9.69 22.64
CA ALA A 205 12.15 9.63 22.53
C ALA A 205 11.59 8.21 22.79
N THR A 206 12.39 7.17 22.54
CA THR A 206 12.03 5.75 22.75
C THR A 206 12.76 5.12 23.94
N SER A 207 13.28 5.93 24.87
CA SER A 207 14.12 5.46 25.99
C SER A 207 13.41 4.59 27.03
N ASP A 208 12.10 4.58 27.05
CA ASP A 208 11.27 3.69 27.88
C ASP A 208 11.18 2.25 27.34
N PHE A 209 11.58 2.03 26.09
CA PHE A 209 11.71 0.69 25.49
C PHE A 209 13.15 0.19 25.68
N MET A 210 13.38 -0.56 26.76
CA MET A 210 14.75 -0.95 27.20
C MET A 210 15.43 -1.97 26.27
N SER A 211 14.67 -2.86 25.64
CA SER A 211 15.21 -3.91 24.74
C SER A 211 14.18 -4.37 23.74
N ALA A 212 14.67 -4.80 22.58
CA ALA A 212 13.82 -5.47 21.58
C ALA A 212 13.26 -6.78 22.14
N LYS A 213 11.97 -7.02 21.90
CA LYS A 213 11.32 -8.30 22.16
C LYS A 213 11.15 -9.05 20.84
N PRO A 214 11.03 -10.38 20.85
CA PRO A 214 10.67 -11.12 19.64
C PRO A 214 9.38 -10.58 19.05
N ILE A 215 9.39 -10.32 17.74
CA ILE A 215 8.18 -9.95 16.99
C ILE A 215 7.36 -11.22 16.85
N ILE A 216 6.09 -11.17 17.23
CA ILE A 216 5.13 -12.21 16.87
C ILE A 216 4.72 -11.89 15.43
N ALA A 217 5.49 -12.42 14.46
CA ALA A 217 5.09 -12.33 13.08
C ALA A 217 3.75 -13.07 12.90
N PRO A 218 2.77 -12.49 12.19
CA PRO A 218 1.62 -13.26 11.76
C PRO A 218 2.11 -14.49 11.01
N ALA A 219 1.39 -15.60 11.10
CA ALA A 219 1.71 -16.77 10.31
C ALA A 219 1.52 -16.43 8.82
N LEU A 220 2.59 -15.97 8.16
CA LEU A 220 2.58 -15.60 6.75
C LEU A 220 2.29 -16.81 5.83
N ASN A 221 2.39 -18.02 6.34
CA ASN A 221 2.35 -19.27 5.57
C ASN A 221 1.02 -20.02 5.69
N GLN A 222 -0.11 -19.34 5.60
CA GLN A 222 -1.34 -20.05 5.32
C GLN A 222 -1.34 -20.43 3.82
N PRO A 223 -1.30 -21.74 3.48
CA PRO A 223 -1.24 -22.12 2.07
C PRO A 223 -2.52 -21.70 1.37
N LEU A 224 -2.38 -20.84 0.39
CA LEU A 224 -3.47 -20.46 -0.51
C LEU A 224 -3.72 -21.59 -1.49
N SER A 225 -4.97 -22.05 -1.60
CA SER A 225 -5.36 -22.96 -2.68
C SER A 225 -5.12 -22.29 -4.04
N PRO A 226 -4.74 -23.04 -5.09
CA PRO A 226 -4.61 -22.47 -6.42
C PRO A 226 -5.85 -21.69 -6.82
N ASN A 227 -5.67 -20.49 -7.35
CA ASN A 227 -6.78 -19.70 -7.86
C ASN A 227 -7.40 -20.39 -9.07
N LYS A 228 -8.73 -20.37 -9.16
CA LYS A 228 -9.50 -20.86 -10.29
C LYS A 228 -10.28 -19.70 -10.89
N ALA A 229 -10.51 -19.76 -12.18
CA ALA A 229 -11.37 -18.81 -12.85
C ALA A 229 -12.74 -18.75 -12.19
N ASP A 230 -13.22 -17.55 -11.96
CA ASP A 230 -14.55 -17.28 -11.42
C ASP A 230 -15.13 -16.02 -12.05
N PHE A 231 -16.45 -15.95 -12.13
CA PHE A 231 -17.18 -14.79 -12.63
C PHE A 231 -18.29 -14.43 -11.63
N ILE A 232 -18.13 -13.28 -10.98
CA ILE A 232 -19.03 -12.79 -9.95
C ILE A 232 -19.65 -11.48 -10.41
N GLU A 233 -20.97 -11.39 -10.36
CA GLU A 233 -21.71 -10.16 -10.61
C GLU A 233 -22.46 -9.74 -9.34
N LYS A 234 -22.32 -8.49 -8.96
CA LYS A 234 -23.00 -7.88 -7.80
C LYS A 234 -23.83 -6.70 -8.27
N ASN A 235 -25.08 -6.62 -7.82
CA ASN A 235 -25.97 -5.52 -8.13
C ASN A 235 -25.97 -4.50 -6.97
N HIS A 236 -25.37 -3.34 -7.22
CA HIS A 236 -25.37 -2.17 -6.31
C HIS A 236 -26.26 -1.04 -6.85
N GLY A 237 -26.95 -1.24 -7.98
CA GLY A 237 -27.82 -0.25 -8.60
C GLY A 237 -27.08 0.94 -9.22
N THR A 238 -25.88 0.71 -9.72
CA THR A 238 -25.02 1.75 -10.30
C THR A 238 -25.42 2.07 -11.75
N HIS A 239 -25.21 3.31 -12.19
CA HIS A 239 -25.43 3.68 -13.59
C HIS A 239 -24.36 3.16 -14.54
N GLN A 240 -23.16 2.91 -14.03
CA GLN A 240 -22.01 2.42 -14.77
C GLN A 240 -21.61 1.05 -14.22
N ALA A 241 -21.27 0.12 -15.10
CA ALA A 241 -20.63 -1.11 -14.66
C ALA A 241 -19.16 -0.87 -14.32
N HIS A 242 -18.76 -1.32 -13.14
CA HIS A 242 -17.36 -1.37 -12.70
C HIS A 242 -16.89 -2.82 -12.82
N VAL A 243 -15.80 -3.03 -13.51
CA VAL A 243 -15.29 -4.37 -13.82
C VAL A 243 -13.85 -4.49 -13.37
N MET A 244 -13.57 -5.54 -12.63
CA MET A 244 -12.20 -5.93 -12.29
C MET A 244 -11.93 -7.36 -12.73
N ILE A 245 -10.82 -7.57 -13.43
CA ILE A 245 -10.38 -8.89 -13.90
C ILE A 245 -8.91 -9.07 -13.53
N GLY A 246 -8.58 -10.18 -12.87
CA GLY A 246 -7.21 -10.39 -12.42
C GLY A 246 -7.01 -11.74 -11.74
N ASN A 247 -5.87 -11.86 -11.09
CA ASN A 247 -5.40 -13.08 -10.45
C ASN A 247 -4.50 -12.74 -9.25
N ARG A 248 -4.17 -13.74 -8.43
CA ARG A 248 -3.05 -13.62 -7.49
C ARG A 248 -1.76 -13.39 -8.26
N GLY A 249 -0.94 -12.49 -7.73
CA GLY A 249 0.37 -12.13 -8.25
C GLY A 249 1.51 -12.78 -7.45
N TYR A 250 2.70 -12.26 -7.65
CA TYR A 250 3.92 -12.71 -6.99
C TYR A 250 4.15 -11.98 -5.67
N ASP A 251 4.73 -12.69 -4.70
CA ASP A 251 5.19 -12.11 -3.46
C ASP A 251 6.37 -11.14 -3.65
N ILE A 252 6.73 -10.44 -2.58
CA ILE A 252 7.79 -9.42 -2.60
C ILE A 252 9.19 -9.97 -2.92
N HIS A 253 9.44 -11.26 -2.71
CA HIS A 253 10.74 -11.91 -2.91
C HIS A 253 10.86 -12.60 -4.27
N ASP A 254 9.74 -12.82 -4.98
CA ASP A 254 9.75 -13.50 -6.27
C ASP A 254 10.35 -12.62 -7.37
N LYS A 255 11.38 -13.11 -8.02
CA LYS A 255 12.07 -12.40 -9.11
C LYS A 255 11.16 -12.10 -10.31
N ARG A 256 10.13 -12.95 -10.56
CA ARG A 256 9.17 -12.79 -11.66
C ARG A 256 8.29 -11.56 -11.47
N ARG A 257 8.19 -11.04 -10.25
CA ARG A 257 7.47 -9.80 -9.92
C ARG A 257 7.86 -8.64 -10.84
N MET A 258 9.14 -8.52 -11.20
CA MET A 258 9.62 -7.47 -12.09
C MET A 258 9.09 -7.62 -13.52
N GLY A 259 8.95 -8.84 -13.99
CA GLY A 259 8.27 -9.14 -15.26
C GLY A 259 6.79 -8.73 -15.23
N LEU A 260 6.09 -9.07 -14.14
CA LEU A 260 4.69 -8.66 -13.96
C LEU A 260 4.55 -7.15 -13.87
N TYR A 261 5.47 -6.44 -13.21
CA TYR A 261 5.49 -4.98 -13.14
C TYR A 261 5.63 -4.33 -14.53
N LEU A 262 6.50 -4.89 -15.38
CA LEU A 262 6.64 -4.42 -16.76
C LEU A 262 5.39 -4.75 -17.60
N LEU A 263 4.78 -5.93 -17.45
CA LEU A 263 3.53 -6.29 -18.12
C LEU A 263 2.37 -5.40 -17.68
N ASN A 264 2.25 -5.14 -16.40
CA ASN A 264 1.28 -4.21 -15.84
C ASN A 264 1.36 -2.85 -16.54
N ASN A 265 2.57 -2.31 -16.67
CA ASN A 265 2.80 -1.03 -17.34
C ASN A 265 2.46 -1.06 -18.85
N ILE A 266 2.75 -2.15 -19.53
CA ILE A 266 2.44 -2.34 -20.97
C ILE A 266 0.93 -2.41 -21.19
N LEU A 267 0.21 -3.12 -20.33
CA LEU A 267 -1.22 -3.38 -20.49
C LEU A 267 -2.08 -2.19 -20.05
N GLY A 268 -1.94 -1.75 -18.82
CA GLY A 268 -2.79 -0.73 -18.22
C GLY A 268 -2.03 0.27 -17.34
N GLY A 269 -0.75 0.54 -17.64
CA GLY A 269 0.02 1.58 -16.96
C GLY A 269 -0.50 2.98 -17.26
N PRO A 270 0.07 4.03 -16.62
CA PRO A 270 -0.45 5.40 -16.67
C PRO A 270 -0.31 6.09 -18.04
N GLY A 271 0.40 5.46 -18.99
CA GLY A 271 0.58 6.01 -20.32
C GLY A 271 -0.64 5.83 -21.22
N MET A 272 -1.03 6.87 -21.95
CA MET A 272 -2.12 6.80 -22.94
C MET A 272 -1.86 5.75 -24.03
N ASN A 273 -0.63 5.34 -24.23
CA ASN A 273 -0.20 4.29 -25.17
C ASN A 273 -0.27 2.87 -24.58
N ALA A 274 -0.75 2.70 -23.33
CA ALA A 274 -1.01 1.39 -22.76
C ALA A 274 -2.01 0.60 -23.62
N ARG A 275 -1.79 -0.71 -23.80
CA ARG A 275 -2.54 -1.51 -24.77
C ARG A 275 -4.05 -1.52 -24.52
N LEU A 276 -4.46 -1.62 -23.27
CA LEU A 276 -5.88 -1.61 -22.90
C LEU A 276 -6.49 -0.22 -23.12
N ASN A 277 -5.78 0.86 -22.80
CA ASN A 277 -6.26 2.20 -23.10
C ASN A 277 -6.46 2.39 -24.61
N LEU A 278 -5.47 2.01 -25.42
CA LEU A 278 -5.61 2.04 -26.88
C LEU A 278 -6.75 1.16 -27.39
N SER A 279 -6.95 -0.02 -26.79
CA SER A 279 -7.98 -0.95 -27.24
C SER A 279 -9.38 -0.50 -26.85
N LEU A 280 -9.62 -0.23 -25.56
CA LEU A 280 -10.97 0.01 -25.03
C LEU A 280 -11.41 1.46 -25.21
N ARG A 281 -10.50 2.41 -24.96
CA ARG A 281 -10.80 3.85 -24.98
C ARG A 281 -10.59 4.45 -26.36
N GLU A 282 -9.35 4.44 -26.86
CA GLU A 282 -9.02 5.21 -28.06
C GLU A 282 -9.67 4.66 -29.33
N ARG A 283 -9.68 3.34 -29.50
CA ARG A 283 -10.22 2.70 -30.73
C ARG A 283 -11.70 2.44 -30.68
N HIS A 284 -12.26 2.17 -29.50
CA HIS A 284 -13.65 1.74 -29.39
C HIS A 284 -14.54 2.68 -28.57
N GLY A 285 -13.98 3.63 -27.80
CA GLY A 285 -14.72 4.59 -27.00
C GLY A 285 -15.68 3.97 -25.97
N LEU A 286 -15.29 2.80 -25.40
CA LEU A 286 -16.15 2.03 -24.50
C LEU A 286 -15.97 2.38 -23.04
N VAL A 287 -14.80 2.90 -22.67
CA VAL A 287 -14.41 3.21 -21.29
C VAL A 287 -13.83 4.62 -21.20
N TYR A 288 -14.06 5.28 -20.08
CA TYR A 288 -13.35 6.53 -19.76
C TYR A 288 -12.00 6.25 -19.11
N THR A 289 -11.97 5.30 -18.19
CA THR A 289 -10.77 4.88 -17.47
C THR A 289 -10.56 3.38 -17.62
N VAL A 290 -9.33 2.99 -17.84
CA VAL A 290 -8.84 1.61 -17.74
C VAL A 290 -7.42 1.65 -17.22
N ASP A 291 -7.17 0.93 -16.15
CA ASP A 291 -5.87 0.81 -15.52
C ASP A 291 -5.59 -0.63 -15.07
N SER A 292 -4.33 -0.93 -14.87
CA SER A 292 -3.89 -2.19 -14.26
C SER A 292 -3.02 -1.88 -13.08
N SER A 293 -3.27 -2.59 -11.99
CA SER A 293 -2.56 -2.45 -10.72
C SER A 293 -1.96 -3.77 -10.27
N MET A 294 -0.96 -3.69 -9.42
CA MET A 294 -0.41 -4.85 -8.73
C MET A 294 0.06 -4.48 -7.33
N VAL A 295 -0.17 -5.38 -6.41
CA VAL A 295 0.35 -5.33 -5.04
C VAL A 295 1.09 -6.62 -4.77
N SER A 296 2.26 -6.54 -4.14
CA SER A 296 2.99 -7.71 -3.66
C SER A 296 3.03 -7.70 -2.15
N TYR A 297 2.57 -8.79 -1.55
CA TYR A 297 2.56 -9.06 -0.12
C TYR A 297 3.74 -9.95 0.28
N GLY A 298 3.92 -10.19 1.57
CA GLY A 298 5.04 -10.97 2.09
C GLY A 298 5.15 -12.41 1.55
N ASP A 299 4.04 -13.03 1.15
CA ASP A 299 3.95 -14.42 0.71
C ASP A 299 3.06 -14.64 -0.54
N THR A 300 2.48 -13.58 -1.08
CA THR A 300 1.60 -13.62 -2.26
C THR A 300 1.55 -12.25 -2.92
N GLY A 301 0.62 -12.03 -3.84
CA GLY A 301 0.33 -10.74 -4.42
C GLY A 301 -1.00 -10.74 -5.16
N VAL A 302 -1.35 -9.58 -5.69
CA VAL A 302 -2.51 -9.36 -6.55
C VAL A 302 -2.07 -8.65 -7.81
N TRP A 303 -2.65 -9.02 -8.93
CA TRP A 303 -2.61 -8.27 -10.17
C TRP A 303 -4.03 -8.19 -10.75
N ALA A 304 -4.47 -7.00 -11.10
CA ALA A 304 -5.79 -6.80 -11.68
C ALA A 304 -5.81 -5.66 -12.71
N THR A 305 -6.79 -5.74 -13.61
CA THR A 305 -7.18 -4.65 -14.51
C THR A 305 -8.59 -4.22 -14.15
N TYR A 306 -8.75 -2.91 -13.95
CA TYR A 306 -10.03 -2.24 -13.71
C TYR A 306 -10.45 -1.43 -14.92
N PHE A 307 -11.77 -1.39 -15.19
CA PHE A 307 -12.38 -0.41 -16.10
C PHE A 307 -13.84 -0.14 -15.74
N GLY A 308 -14.31 1.07 -16.07
CA GLY A 308 -15.71 1.46 -15.98
C GLY A 308 -16.31 1.58 -17.38
N CYS A 309 -17.50 1.00 -17.62
CA CYS A 309 -18.19 1.06 -18.90
C CYS A 309 -19.72 1.06 -18.75
N ASP A 310 -20.44 1.27 -19.85
CA ASP A 310 -21.89 1.05 -19.88
C ASP A 310 -22.20 -0.45 -19.61
N PRO A 311 -23.18 -0.80 -18.76
CA PRO A 311 -23.51 -2.19 -18.44
C PRO A 311 -23.72 -3.07 -19.67
N LYS A 312 -24.31 -2.55 -20.75
CA LYS A 312 -24.50 -3.29 -22.01
C LYS A 312 -23.19 -3.64 -22.75
N ASP A 313 -22.12 -2.91 -22.46
CA ASP A 313 -20.83 -3.06 -23.15
C ASP A 313 -19.83 -3.96 -22.38
N VAL A 314 -20.15 -4.43 -21.16
CA VAL A 314 -19.28 -5.27 -20.31
C VAL A 314 -18.73 -6.46 -21.11
N GLY A 315 -19.60 -7.25 -21.76
CA GLY A 315 -19.18 -8.42 -22.53
C GLY A 315 -18.27 -8.08 -23.72
N LYS A 316 -18.42 -6.89 -24.33
CA LYS A 316 -17.55 -6.42 -25.40
C LYS A 316 -16.18 -6.00 -24.84
N CYS A 317 -16.16 -5.29 -23.73
CA CYS A 317 -14.93 -4.88 -23.05
C CYS A 317 -14.12 -6.11 -22.61
N LEU A 318 -14.74 -7.09 -21.95
CA LEU A 318 -14.07 -8.33 -21.53
C LEU A 318 -13.44 -9.09 -22.70
N ARG A 319 -14.12 -9.19 -23.84
CA ARG A 319 -13.52 -9.80 -25.05
C ARG A 319 -12.30 -9.03 -25.57
N LEU A 320 -12.32 -7.71 -25.51
CA LEU A 320 -11.19 -6.89 -25.93
C LEU A 320 -10.01 -7.00 -24.94
N VAL A 321 -10.29 -7.02 -23.63
CA VAL A 321 -9.28 -7.28 -22.60
C VAL A 321 -8.64 -8.65 -22.81
N ARG A 322 -9.46 -9.71 -22.96
CA ARG A 322 -8.98 -11.08 -23.23
C ARG A 322 -8.08 -11.11 -24.47
N LYS A 323 -8.46 -10.44 -25.54
CA LYS A 323 -7.65 -10.36 -26.78
C LYS A 323 -6.26 -9.75 -26.55
N GLU A 324 -6.13 -8.72 -25.71
CA GLU A 324 -4.82 -8.14 -25.40
C GLU A 324 -4.00 -9.06 -24.48
N PHE A 325 -4.65 -9.79 -23.55
CA PHE A 325 -3.98 -10.79 -22.71
C PHE A 325 -3.48 -11.97 -23.58
N ASP A 326 -4.33 -12.52 -24.45
CA ASP A 326 -3.93 -13.58 -25.37
C ASP A 326 -2.77 -13.18 -26.27
N ARG A 327 -2.74 -11.93 -26.69
CA ARG A 327 -1.63 -11.41 -27.52
C ARG A 327 -0.29 -11.44 -26.78
N VAL A 328 -0.23 -11.09 -25.49
CA VAL A 328 1.03 -11.15 -24.72
C VAL A 328 1.39 -12.57 -24.30
N ILE A 329 0.41 -13.47 -24.20
CA ILE A 329 0.61 -14.90 -23.92
C ILE A 329 1.15 -15.63 -25.17
N GLN A 330 0.56 -15.37 -26.33
CA GLN A 330 0.84 -16.15 -27.55
C GLN A 330 2.03 -15.61 -28.35
N GLN A 331 2.30 -14.30 -28.23
CA GLN A 331 3.32 -13.63 -29.04
C GLN A 331 4.32 -12.90 -28.14
N PRO A 332 5.57 -13.36 -28.08
CA PRO A 332 6.61 -12.61 -27.36
C PRO A 332 6.79 -11.22 -27.96
N LEU A 333 7.15 -10.25 -27.15
CA LEU A 333 7.47 -8.92 -27.65
C LEU A 333 8.70 -8.98 -28.56
N SER A 334 8.66 -8.23 -29.68
CA SER A 334 9.87 -8.01 -30.44
C SER A 334 10.91 -7.25 -29.61
N GLU A 335 12.19 -7.39 -29.97
CA GLU A 335 13.27 -6.64 -29.28
C GLU A 335 13.00 -5.13 -29.24
N ALA A 336 12.46 -4.56 -30.32
CA ALA A 336 12.14 -3.13 -30.39
C ALA A 336 11.04 -2.76 -29.41
N GLN A 337 9.98 -3.57 -29.30
CA GLN A 337 8.88 -3.38 -28.35
C GLN A 337 9.37 -3.50 -26.90
N LEU A 338 10.17 -4.54 -26.59
CA LEU A 338 10.73 -4.75 -25.27
C LEU A 338 11.64 -3.57 -24.84
N ARG A 339 12.53 -3.13 -25.72
CA ARG A 339 13.38 -1.94 -25.46
C ARG A 339 12.55 -0.69 -25.19
N ALA A 340 11.50 -0.45 -26.00
CA ALA A 340 10.60 0.69 -25.81
C ALA A 340 9.87 0.63 -24.46
N ALA A 341 9.33 -0.53 -24.07
CA ALA A 341 8.65 -0.72 -22.80
C ALA A 341 9.59 -0.51 -21.59
N LYS A 342 10.82 -1.07 -21.64
CA LYS A 342 11.84 -0.85 -20.62
C LYS A 342 12.25 0.62 -20.49
N LYS A 343 12.42 1.32 -21.61
CA LYS A 343 12.72 2.75 -21.62
C LYS A 343 11.58 3.57 -21.01
N GLN A 344 10.34 3.25 -21.36
CA GLN A 344 9.16 3.94 -20.86
C GLN A 344 9.03 3.80 -19.33
N ILE A 345 9.06 2.58 -18.81
CA ILE A 345 8.90 2.35 -17.38
C ILE A 345 10.02 2.99 -16.55
N LYS A 346 11.27 2.93 -17.03
CA LYS A 346 12.40 3.62 -16.38
C LYS A 346 12.22 5.14 -16.35
N GLY A 347 11.70 5.72 -17.42
CA GLY A 347 11.37 7.14 -17.46
C GLY A 347 10.28 7.50 -16.48
N GLN A 348 9.21 6.70 -16.41
CA GLN A 348 8.11 6.90 -15.46
C GLN A 348 8.56 6.76 -14.00
N ILE A 349 9.41 5.77 -13.70
CA ILE A 349 10.03 5.62 -12.37
C ILE A 349 10.86 6.86 -12.03
N GLY A 350 11.68 7.34 -12.97
CA GLY A 350 12.49 8.54 -12.76
C GLY A 350 11.64 9.76 -12.44
N VAL A 351 10.55 9.98 -13.20
CA VAL A 351 9.60 11.08 -12.96
C VAL A 351 8.87 10.92 -11.62
N ALA A 352 8.44 9.70 -11.30
CA ALA A 352 7.76 9.42 -10.03
C ALA A 352 8.65 9.66 -8.80
N CYS A 353 9.97 9.42 -8.92
CA CYS A 353 10.94 9.70 -7.86
C CYS A 353 11.13 11.20 -7.56
N ASP A 354 10.65 12.07 -8.42
CA ASP A 354 10.66 13.52 -8.19
C ASP A 354 9.54 13.99 -7.24
N ASN A 355 8.53 13.16 -7.03
CA ASN A 355 7.57 13.33 -5.95
C ASN A 355 8.23 12.89 -4.63
N ARG A 356 8.67 13.88 -3.85
CA ARG A 356 9.48 13.67 -2.65
C ARG A 356 8.75 12.92 -1.53
N GLU A 357 7.45 13.18 -1.37
CA GLU A 357 6.62 12.51 -0.37
C GLU A 357 6.47 11.02 -0.69
N ASN A 358 5.98 10.70 -1.88
CA ASN A 358 5.84 9.31 -2.32
C ASN A 358 7.18 8.57 -2.30
N PHE A 359 8.27 9.26 -2.65
CA PHE A 359 9.61 8.68 -2.57
C PHE A 359 10.00 8.35 -1.13
N ALA A 360 9.71 9.23 -0.17
CA ALA A 360 10.02 9.02 1.24
C ALA A 360 9.25 7.83 1.83
N LEU A 361 7.96 7.72 1.51
CA LEU A 361 7.10 6.59 1.91
C LEU A 361 7.58 5.28 1.29
N ASP A 362 7.84 5.28 -0.02
CA ASP A 362 8.32 4.10 -0.75
C ASP A 362 9.66 3.56 -0.24
N PHE A 363 10.60 4.43 0.14
CA PHE A 363 11.88 3.93 0.63
C PHE A 363 11.80 3.46 2.08
N GLY A 364 10.93 4.02 2.91
CA GLY A 364 10.57 3.51 4.23
C GLY A 364 9.99 2.10 4.13
N LYS A 365 8.98 1.92 3.28
CA LYS A 365 8.33 0.64 2.98
C LYS A 365 9.33 -0.42 2.50
N SER A 366 10.22 -0.02 1.59
CA SER A 366 11.26 -0.93 1.11
C SER A 366 12.19 -1.37 2.22
N PHE A 367 12.56 -0.49 3.13
CA PHE A 367 13.42 -0.82 4.26
C PHE A 367 12.70 -1.67 5.31
N LEU A 368 11.40 -1.45 5.51
CA LEU A 368 10.58 -2.27 6.39
C LEU A 368 10.49 -3.71 5.89
N HIS A 369 10.01 -3.91 4.68
CA HIS A 369 9.64 -5.23 4.15
C HIS A 369 10.81 -6.00 3.57
N TYR A 370 11.75 -5.33 2.90
CA TYR A 370 12.91 -6.01 2.27
C TYR A 370 14.17 -5.96 3.13
N GLY A 371 14.21 -5.10 4.16
CA GLY A 371 15.39 -4.94 5.03
C GLY A 371 16.61 -4.31 4.35
N TRP A 372 16.43 -3.69 3.19
CA TRP A 372 17.50 -3.06 2.40
C TRP A 372 17.04 -1.75 1.76
N GLU A 373 18.00 -0.93 1.42
CA GLU A 373 17.74 0.38 0.83
C GLU A 373 17.22 0.22 -0.62
N ARG A 374 16.20 1.01 -0.98
CA ARG A 374 15.72 1.09 -2.36
C ARG A 374 16.79 1.74 -3.24
N ASP A 375 17.40 0.94 -4.11
CA ASP A 375 18.38 1.42 -5.09
C ASP A 375 17.76 1.44 -6.49
N ILE A 376 17.51 2.64 -7.03
CA ILE A 376 16.95 2.86 -8.38
C ILE A 376 17.85 2.20 -9.43
N THR A 377 19.17 2.24 -9.24
CA THR A 377 20.13 1.63 -10.18
C THR A 377 19.94 0.12 -10.23
N SER A 378 19.75 -0.50 -9.06
CA SER A 378 19.47 -1.94 -8.96
C SER A 378 18.11 -2.28 -9.58
N LEU A 379 17.09 -1.46 -9.35
CA LEU A 379 15.77 -1.62 -9.97
C LEU A 379 15.86 -1.55 -11.50
N PHE A 380 16.60 -0.58 -12.04
CA PHE A 380 16.81 -0.46 -13.49
C PHE A 380 17.56 -1.66 -14.07
N ARG A 381 18.54 -2.21 -13.34
CA ARG A 381 19.24 -3.42 -13.76
C ARG A 381 18.28 -4.60 -13.83
N HIS A 382 17.43 -4.82 -12.82
CA HIS A 382 16.44 -5.90 -12.87
C HIS A 382 15.45 -5.73 -14.04
N ILE A 383 15.06 -4.49 -14.37
CA ILE A 383 14.26 -4.22 -15.56
C ILE A 383 15.03 -4.59 -16.84
N ASP A 384 16.36 -4.30 -16.90
CA ASP A 384 17.19 -4.64 -18.05
C ASP A 384 17.37 -6.14 -18.26
N GLU A 385 17.35 -6.93 -17.20
CA GLU A 385 17.47 -8.39 -17.22
C GLU A 385 16.21 -9.10 -17.75
N ILE A 386 15.06 -8.45 -17.82
CA ILE A 386 13.81 -9.05 -18.33
C ILE A 386 13.97 -9.37 -19.81
N THR A 387 13.64 -10.61 -20.22
CA THR A 387 13.60 -11.03 -21.63
C THR A 387 12.17 -11.13 -22.14
N ALA A 388 12.00 -11.18 -23.45
CA ALA A 388 10.68 -11.36 -24.08
C ALA A 388 10.05 -12.70 -23.66
N GLU A 389 10.86 -13.75 -23.56
CA GLU A 389 10.45 -15.09 -23.16
C GLU A 389 10.02 -15.12 -21.68
N SER A 390 10.79 -14.51 -20.78
CA SER A 390 10.42 -14.43 -19.36
C SER A 390 9.12 -13.65 -19.17
N LEU A 391 8.92 -12.59 -19.94
CA LEU A 391 7.70 -11.78 -19.92
C LEU A 391 6.48 -12.58 -20.39
N GLN A 392 6.65 -13.38 -21.48
CA GLN A 392 5.62 -14.26 -22.01
C GLN A 392 5.24 -15.35 -21.00
N GLN A 393 6.22 -15.94 -20.30
CA GLN A 393 5.99 -16.93 -19.25
C GLN A 393 5.15 -16.35 -18.11
N VAL A 394 5.51 -15.14 -17.63
CA VAL A 394 4.74 -14.42 -16.61
C VAL A 394 3.31 -14.15 -17.09
N ALA A 395 3.13 -13.72 -18.35
CA ALA A 395 1.81 -13.49 -18.91
C ALA A 395 0.98 -14.80 -18.96
N ALA A 396 1.57 -15.90 -19.38
CA ALA A 396 0.91 -17.21 -19.43
C ALA A 396 0.52 -17.71 -18.03
N GLU A 397 1.34 -17.45 -17.02
CA GLU A 397 1.07 -17.87 -15.65
C GLU A 397 -0.02 -17.04 -14.97
N ILE A 398 0.00 -15.72 -15.13
CA ILE A 398 -0.90 -14.81 -14.41
C ILE A 398 -2.21 -14.56 -15.15
N MET A 399 -2.18 -14.52 -16.50
CA MET A 399 -3.29 -14.03 -17.32
C MET A 399 -4.01 -15.15 -18.09
N SER A 400 -3.72 -16.42 -17.78
CA SER A 400 -4.45 -17.54 -18.43
C SER A 400 -5.92 -17.55 -18.02
N GLU A 401 -6.81 -17.85 -18.95
CA GLU A 401 -8.26 -17.74 -18.79
C GLU A 401 -8.80 -18.60 -17.63
N ASP A 402 -8.21 -19.77 -17.42
CA ASP A 402 -8.58 -20.72 -16.38
C ASP A 402 -8.21 -20.29 -14.95
N ARG A 403 -7.53 -19.15 -14.80
CA ARG A 403 -7.07 -18.60 -13.51
C ARG A 403 -7.60 -17.20 -13.19
N LEU A 404 -8.24 -16.55 -14.15
CA LEU A 404 -8.72 -15.18 -13.95
C LEU A 404 -10.05 -15.15 -13.20
N THR A 405 -10.09 -14.39 -12.14
CA THR A 405 -11.33 -13.98 -11.49
C THR A 405 -11.84 -12.70 -12.14
N THR A 406 -13.14 -12.61 -12.39
CA THR A 406 -13.81 -11.40 -12.89
C THR A 406 -14.89 -11.00 -11.91
N LEU A 407 -14.84 -9.76 -11.43
CA LEU A 407 -15.89 -9.14 -10.61
C LEU A 407 -16.52 -8.01 -11.42
N VAL A 408 -17.84 -8.00 -11.46
CA VAL A 408 -18.66 -6.95 -12.10
C VAL A 408 -19.60 -6.38 -11.05
N ILE A 409 -19.57 -5.07 -10.84
CA ILE A 409 -20.53 -4.32 -10.00
C ILE A 409 -21.38 -3.48 -10.94
N VAL A 410 -22.72 -3.67 -10.89
CA VAL A 410 -23.71 -2.95 -11.70
C VAL A 410 -24.78 -2.29 -10.85
#